data_96f33ad205b021620afb5187540164ec
#
_entry.id   96f33ad205b021620afb5187540164ec
#
_cell.length_a   1.000
_cell.length_b   1.000
_cell.length_c   1.000
_cell.angle_alpha   90.00
_cell.angle_beta   90.00
_cell.angle_gamma   90.00
#
_symmetry.space_group_name_H-M   'P 1'
#
loop_
_entity.id
_entity.type
_entity.pdbx_description
1 polymer ?
#
loop_
_entity_poly.entity_id
_entity_poly.type
_entity_poly.pdbx_seq_one_letter_code
_entity_poly.pdbx_strand_id
1 'polypeptide(L)'
;MNKRYRKNIEKQKDIQEKIEELKLKQEMLKEEQVEMENTHVLKEYRSIDISIDEFLEMMRNYKKEEKQEKRKLQEMRNTENHNNMEGNHENQMEEE
;
A
#
# COMPACT_ATOMS: atom_id res chain seq x y z
N MET A 1 28.36 37.22 11.45
CA MET A 1 27.18 36.52 11.84
C MET A 1 27.33 35.97 13.20
N ASN A 2 26.22 35.95 13.94
CA ASN A 2 26.30 35.61 15.30
C ASN A 2 26.55 34.11 15.49
N LYS A 3 27.20 33.79 16.56
CA LYS A 3 27.58 32.45 16.90
C LYS A 3 26.34 31.54 17.09
N ARG A 4 25.32 32.11 17.64
CA ARG A 4 24.06 31.39 17.87
C ARG A 4 23.41 30.96 16.57
N TYR A 5 23.47 31.81 15.57
CA TYR A 5 22.92 31.49 14.25
C TYR A 5 23.70 30.33 13.64
N ARG A 6 25.02 30.35 13.71
CA ARG A 6 25.84 29.28 13.13
C ARG A 6 25.55 27.95 13.81
N LYS A 7 25.40 27.97 15.13
CA LYS A 7 25.07 26.74 15.87
C LYS A 7 23.72 26.19 15.46
N ASN A 8 22.78 27.08 15.21
CA ASN A 8 21.45 26.65 14.77
C ASN A 8 21.53 25.94 13.44
N ILE A 9 22.25 26.53 12.49
CA ILE A 9 22.40 25.94 11.16
C ILE A 9 23.11 24.57 11.25
N GLU A 10 24.11 24.49 12.10
CA GLU A 10 24.84 23.26 12.28
C GLU A 10 23.96 22.16 12.86
N LYS A 11 23.12 22.51 13.82
CA LYS A 11 22.19 21.57 14.41
C LYS A 11 21.19 21.07 13.37
N GLN A 12 20.70 21.98 12.52
CA GLN A 12 19.78 21.56 11.44
C GLN A 12 20.43 20.58 10.50
N LYS A 13 21.70 20.82 10.19
CA LYS A 13 22.43 19.93 9.30
C LYS A 13 22.60 18.55 9.93
N ASP A 14 22.92 18.51 11.21
CA ASP A 14 23.10 17.25 11.93
C ASP A 14 21.79 16.47 11.97
N ILE A 15 20.68 17.16 12.17
CA ILE A 15 19.38 16.54 12.20
C ILE A 15 19.04 15.98 10.82
N GLN A 16 19.33 16.73 9.79
CA GLN A 16 19.06 16.28 8.43
C GLN A 16 19.84 15.01 8.09
N GLU A 17 21.08 14.95 8.50
CA GLU A 17 21.91 13.76 8.29
C GLU A 17 21.31 12.56 9.03
N LYS A 18 20.81 12.80 10.23
CA LYS A 18 20.20 11.74 11.02
C LYS A 18 18.90 11.25 10.37
N ILE A 19 18.12 12.16 9.82
CA ILE A 19 16.90 11.80 9.11
C ILE A 19 17.22 10.89 7.93
N GLU A 20 18.24 11.24 7.16
CA GLU A 20 18.64 10.45 6.01
C GLU A 20 19.14 9.06 6.42
N GLU A 21 19.89 9.02 7.52
CA GLU A 21 20.37 7.76 8.03
C GLU A 21 19.22 6.86 8.46
N LEU A 22 18.23 7.43 9.13
CA LEU A 22 17.07 6.69 9.58
C LEU A 22 16.19 6.22 8.41
N LYS A 23 16.10 7.04 7.37
CA LYS A 23 15.38 6.63 6.16
C LYS A 23 16.02 5.42 5.50
N LEU A 24 17.35 5.43 5.45
CA LEU A 24 18.07 4.31 4.88
C LEU A 24 17.85 3.04 5.69
N LYS A 25 17.91 3.16 7.01
CA LYS A 25 17.66 2.02 7.87
C LYS A 25 16.25 1.48 7.69
N GLN A 26 15.30 2.37 7.54
CA GLN A 26 13.91 1.98 7.32
C GLN A 26 13.75 1.22 6.00
N GLU A 27 14.45 1.67 4.96
CA GLU A 27 14.41 0.98 3.69
C GLU A 27 14.99 -0.41 3.78
N MET A 28 16.10 -0.53 4.48
CA MET A 28 16.73 -1.85 4.69
C MET A 28 15.80 -2.79 5.45
N LEU A 29 15.09 -2.27 6.44
CA LEU A 29 14.14 -3.06 7.20
C LEU A 29 12.95 -3.49 6.34
N LYS A 30 12.51 -2.63 5.42
CA LYS A 30 11.43 -2.99 4.51
C LYS A 30 11.84 -4.09 3.55
N GLU A 31 13.06 -4.03 3.06
CA GLU A 31 13.57 -5.09 2.20
C GLU A 31 13.67 -6.41 2.96
N GLU A 32 14.12 -6.34 4.18
CA GLU A 32 14.22 -7.51 5.04
C GLU A 32 12.83 -8.09 5.29
N GLN A 33 11.86 -7.23 5.52
CA GLN A 33 10.47 -7.65 5.71
C GLN A 33 9.94 -8.42 4.51
N VAL A 34 10.19 -7.90 3.30
CA VAL A 34 9.75 -8.59 2.08
C VAL A 34 10.40 -9.95 1.96
N GLU A 35 11.69 -10.05 2.29
CA GLU A 35 12.39 -11.31 2.27
C GLU A 35 11.79 -12.31 3.24
N MET A 36 11.47 -11.85 4.44
CA MET A 36 10.86 -12.72 5.44
C MET A 36 9.48 -13.18 5.00
N GLU A 37 8.70 -12.29 4.39
CA GLU A 37 7.39 -12.64 3.87
C GLU A 37 7.51 -13.68 2.76
N ASN A 38 8.44 -13.48 1.84
CA ASN A 38 8.66 -14.41 0.74
C ASN A 38 9.08 -15.79 1.25
N THR A 39 9.95 -15.80 2.24
CA THR A 39 10.41 -17.06 2.83
C THR A 39 9.23 -17.80 3.47
N HIS A 40 8.38 -17.06 4.17
CA HIS A 40 7.24 -17.66 4.84
C HIS A 40 6.23 -18.22 3.83
N VAL A 41 5.93 -17.45 2.80
CA VAL A 41 5.01 -17.89 1.76
C VAL A 41 5.55 -19.14 1.05
N LEU A 42 6.83 -19.15 0.75
CA LEU A 42 7.45 -20.27 0.08
C LEU A 42 7.43 -21.53 0.93
N LYS A 43 7.63 -21.35 2.23
CA LYS A 43 7.58 -22.46 3.17
C LYS A 43 6.17 -23.05 3.21
N GLU A 44 5.16 -22.18 3.26
CA GLU A 44 3.78 -22.63 3.28
C GLU A 44 3.41 -23.33 1.98
N TYR A 45 3.85 -22.79 0.85
CA TYR A 45 3.58 -23.41 -0.43
C TYR A 45 4.18 -24.82 -0.48
N ARG A 46 5.39 -24.99 0.00
CA ARG A 46 6.06 -26.30 -0.02
C ARG A 46 5.45 -27.30 0.93
N SER A 47 4.67 -26.84 1.88
CA SER A 47 3.99 -27.74 2.80
C SER A 47 2.72 -28.31 2.18
N ILE A 48 2.25 -27.75 1.06
CA ILE A 48 1.06 -28.23 0.39
C ILE A 48 1.49 -29.12 -0.77
N ASP A 49 0.76 -30.20 -0.99
CA ASP A 49 1.09 -31.13 -2.06
C ASP A 49 0.39 -30.68 -3.35
N ILE A 50 0.90 -29.64 -3.95
CA ILE A 50 0.32 -29.04 -5.15
C ILE A 50 1.44 -28.61 -6.08
N SER A 51 1.26 -28.74 -7.38
CA SER A 51 2.26 -28.32 -8.33
C SER A 51 2.30 -26.80 -8.43
N ILE A 52 3.42 -26.28 -8.94
CA ILE A 52 3.58 -24.82 -9.09
C ILE A 52 2.55 -24.29 -10.09
N ASP A 53 2.24 -25.06 -11.12
CA ASP A 53 1.26 -24.63 -12.12
C ASP A 53 -0.14 -24.52 -11.52
N GLU A 54 -0.51 -25.49 -10.70
CA GLU A 54 -1.78 -25.45 -10.02
C GLU A 54 -1.87 -24.27 -9.04
N PHE A 55 -0.78 -24.05 -8.33
CA PHE A 55 -0.73 -22.94 -7.37
C PHE A 55 -0.87 -21.62 -8.10
N LEU A 56 -0.15 -21.43 -9.20
CA LEU A 56 -0.21 -20.18 -9.95
C LEU A 56 -1.60 -19.98 -10.58
N GLU A 57 -2.25 -21.03 -10.95
CA GLU A 57 -3.60 -20.94 -11.48
C GLU A 57 -4.60 -20.52 -10.40
N MET A 58 -4.45 -21.07 -9.21
CA MET A 58 -5.27 -20.65 -8.07
C MET A 58 -5.10 -19.16 -7.79
N MET A 59 -3.88 -18.67 -7.84
CA MET A 59 -3.62 -17.26 -7.61
C MET A 59 -4.23 -16.39 -8.69
N ARG A 60 -4.19 -16.82 -9.94
CA ARG A 60 -4.81 -16.08 -11.03
C ARG A 60 -6.33 -16.03 -10.89
N ASN A 61 -6.92 -17.15 -10.48
CA ASN A 61 -8.36 -17.20 -10.27
C ASN A 61 -8.79 -16.31 -9.12
N TYR A 62 -8.03 -16.30 -8.05
CA TYR A 62 -8.30 -15.45 -6.91
C TYR A 62 -8.27 -13.97 -7.34
N LYS A 63 -7.29 -13.59 -8.14
CA LYS A 63 -7.19 -12.22 -8.63
C LYS A 63 -8.39 -11.83 -9.50
N LYS A 64 -8.86 -12.76 -10.32
CA LYS A 64 -10.02 -12.52 -11.17
C LYS A 64 -11.27 -12.31 -10.32
N GLU A 65 -11.47 -13.14 -9.31
CA GLU A 65 -12.61 -13.02 -8.43
C GLU A 65 -12.59 -11.71 -7.66
N GLU A 66 -11.43 -11.32 -7.18
CA GLU A 66 -11.27 -10.07 -6.47
C GLU A 66 -11.61 -8.89 -7.38
N LYS A 67 -11.16 -8.92 -8.62
CA LYS A 67 -11.45 -7.88 -9.57
C LYS A 67 -12.93 -7.78 -9.86
N GLN A 68 -13.58 -8.92 -10.00
CA GLN A 68 -15.02 -8.95 -10.26
C GLN A 68 -15.82 -8.41 -9.09
N GLU A 69 -15.43 -8.75 -7.88
CA GLU A 69 -16.08 -8.25 -6.69
C GLU A 69 -15.93 -6.75 -6.57
N LYS A 70 -14.73 -6.25 -6.80
CA LYS A 70 -14.49 -4.82 -6.75
C LYS A 70 -15.31 -4.08 -7.81
N ARG A 71 -15.43 -4.68 -8.99
CA ARG A 71 -16.22 -4.09 -10.06
C ARG A 71 -17.70 -4.04 -9.69
N LYS A 72 -18.21 -5.11 -9.09
CA LYS A 72 -19.60 -5.14 -8.66
C LYS A 72 -19.87 -4.10 -7.60
N LEU A 73 -18.99 -3.96 -6.64
CA LEU A 73 -19.14 -2.96 -5.59
C LEU A 73 -19.12 -1.56 -6.17
N GLN A 74 -18.27 -1.33 -7.16
CA GLN A 74 -18.19 -0.03 -7.81
C GLN A 74 -19.49 0.26 -8.56
N GLU A 75 -20.03 -0.72 -9.25
CA GLU A 75 -21.28 -0.54 -9.97
C GLU A 75 -22.43 -0.26 -9.02
N MET A 76 -22.49 -0.97 -7.90
CA MET A 76 -23.52 -0.72 -6.92
C MET A 76 -23.41 0.69 -6.36
N ARG A 77 -22.18 1.12 -6.07
CA ARG A 77 -21.96 2.46 -5.56
C ARG A 77 -22.36 3.52 -6.57
N ASN A 78 -22.02 3.29 -7.84
CA ASN A 78 -22.38 4.23 -8.90
C ASN A 78 -23.89 4.31 -9.07
N THR A 79 -24.58 3.18 -8.95
CA THR A 79 -26.03 3.17 -9.06
C THR A 79 -26.66 3.94 -7.91
N GLU A 80 -26.15 3.76 -6.70
CA GLU A 80 -26.65 4.50 -5.55
C GLU A 80 -26.40 5.98 -5.69
N ASN A 81 -25.24 6.37 -6.16
CA ASN A 81 -24.93 7.77 -6.35
C ASN A 81 -25.83 8.38 -7.41
N HIS A 82 -26.09 7.64 -8.46
CA HIS A 82 -26.95 8.12 -9.52
C HIS A 82 -28.38 8.33 -8.98
N ASN A 83 -28.87 7.39 -8.18
CA ASN A 83 -30.20 7.52 -7.61
C ASN A 83 -30.25 8.73 -6.68
N ASN A 84 -29.21 8.97 -5.89
CA ASN A 84 -29.18 10.12 -5.03
C ASN A 84 -29.16 11.40 -5.81
N MET A 85 -28.48 11.43 -6.93
CA MET A 85 -28.45 12.63 -7.74
C MET A 85 -29.81 13.00 -8.27
N GLU A 86 -30.62 12.02 -8.58
CA GLU A 86 -31.93 12.33 -9.03
C GLU A 86 -32.76 12.99 -7.95
N GLY A 87 -32.56 12.59 -6.71
CA GLY A 87 -33.34 13.19 -5.65
C GLY A 87 -32.72 14.40 -5.03
N ASN A 88 -31.40 14.48 -5.02
CA ASN A 88 -30.77 15.52 -4.31
C ASN A 88 -29.39 15.75 -4.85
N HIS A 89 -29.31 16.28 -6.03
CA HIS A 89 -28.09 16.24 -6.76
C HIS A 89 -27.04 17.18 -6.31
N GLU A 90 -27.34 18.21 -5.58
CA GLU A 90 -26.31 19.12 -5.28
C GLU A 90 -25.33 18.60 -4.31
N ASN A 91 -25.62 17.60 -3.56
CA ASN A 91 -24.72 17.14 -2.61
C ASN A 91 -23.70 16.21 -3.03
N GLN A 92 -23.98 15.48 -4.04
CA GLN A 92 -23.13 14.48 -4.33
C GLN A 92 -21.93 14.81 -4.88
N MET A 93 -21.79 15.90 -5.35
CA MET A 93 -20.65 16.13 -5.97
C MET A 93 -19.51 16.07 -5.13
N GLU A 94 -19.61 16.51 -3.98
CA GLU A 94 -18.50 16.51 -3.24
C GLU A 94 -18.13 15.28 -2.69
N GLU A 95 -18.95 14.42 -2.60
CA GLU A 95 -18.59 13.24 -2.10
C GLU A 95 -17.73 12.50 -2.82
N GLU A 96 -17.58 12.63 -3.73
CA GLU A 96 -16.81 11.85 -4.42
C GLU A 96 -15.84 11.95 -4.67
#